data_98161c3a6e938fb39f92b8cffe011edb
#
_entry.id   98161c3a6e938fb39f92b8cffe011edb
#
_cell.length_a   1.000
_cell.length_b   1.000
_cell.length_c   1.000
_cell.angle_alpha   90.00
_cell.angle_beta   90.00
_cell.angle_gamma   90.00
#
_symmetry.space_group_name_H-M   'P 1'
#
loop_
_entity.id
_entity.type
_entity.pdbx_description
1 polymer ?
#
loop_
_entity_poly.entity_id
_entity_poly.type
_entity_poly.pdbx_seq_one_letter_code
_entity_poly.pdbx_strand_id
1 'polypeptide(L)'
;ENCPNAFLLQEVEKTTKFCLRYAQSLPQLAIDKTNVNWLGADLAEVTVTISNDGYLPTYLSREAKLLGTARPVKVSLQGQIQSFIAGQAILEIGDLEGYSGVNAEYRSCEVTTGAHAPLTHTLRWLVQARKGAEITITAFQPKAGRAVVKLVL
;
A
#
# COMPACT_ATOMS: atom_id res chain seq x y z
N GLU A 1 8.24 17.07 -34.09
CA GLU A 1 9.52 17.70 -34.49
C GLU A 1 10.52 17.56 -33.37
N ASN A 2 11.77 17.21 -33.70
CA ASN A 2 12.83 17.09 -32.71
C ASN A 2 13.42 18.45 -32.38
N CYS A 3 13.83 18.64 -31.13
CA CYS A 3 14.57 19.81 -30.67
C CYS A 3 15.86 19.99 -31.50
N PRO A 4 16.25 21.22 -31.90
CA PRO A 4 17.55 21.47 -32.53
C PRO A 4 18.71 20.94 -31.68
N ASN A 5 19.71 20.35 -32.32
CA ASN A 5 20.83 19.68 -31.64
C ASN A 5 21.53 20.55 -30.58
N ALA A 6 21.60 21.86 -30.79
CA ALA A 6 22.20 22.80 -29.84
C ALA A 6 21.47 22.83 -28.46
N PHE A 7 20.20 22.49 -28.41
CA PHE A 7 19.39 22.51 -27.20
C PHE A 7 19.03 21.10 -26.68
N LEU A 8 19.39 20.07 -27.45
CA LEU A 8 18.96 18.69 -27.17
C LEU A 8 19.36 18.23 -25.76
N LEU A 9 20.61 18.46 -25.35
CA LEU A 9 21.08 18.04 -24.03
C LEU A 9 20.29 18.70 -22.90
N GLN A 10 20.04 20.01 -23.03
CA GLN A 10 19.28 20.77 -22.03
C GLN A 10 17.84 20.29 -21.92
N GLU A 11 17.19 19.98 -23.04
CA GLU A 11 15.80 19.50 -23.05
C GLU A 11 15.70 18.06 -22.52
N VAL A 12 16.66 17.19 -22.85
CA VAL A 12 16.75 15.84 -22.28
C VAL A 12 16.91 15.90 -20.76
N GLU A 13 17.78 16.77 -20.25
CA GLU A 13 18.00 16.93 -18.82
C GLU A 13 16.71 17.40 -18.09
N LYS A 14 16.02 18.39 -18.64
CA LYS A 14 14.74 18.86 -18.06
C LYS A 14 13.69 17.76 -18.04
N THR A 15 13.54 17.05 -19.15
CA THR A 15 12.57 15.96 -19.29
C THR A 15 12.91 14.82 -18.31
N THR A 16 14.17 14.44 -18.19
CA THR A 16 14.61 13.42 -17.25
C THR A 16 14.31 13.83 -15.81
N LYS A 17 14.62 15.06 -15.41
CA LYS A 17 14.31 15.56 -14.07
C LYS A 17 12.79 15.55 -13.79
N PHE A 18 11.97 15.90 -14.79
CA PHE A 18 10.51 15.82 -14.66
C PHE A 18 10.06 14.36 -14.46
N CYS A 19 10.53 13.44 -15.30
CA CYS A 19 10.18 12.02 -15.18
C CYS A 19 10.57 11.42 -13.82
N LEU A 20 11.75 11.78 -13.30
CA LEU A 20 12.20 11.33 -11.98
C LEU A 20 11.31 11.87 -10.85
N ARG A 21 10.94 13.17 -10.91
CA ARG A 21 10.00 13.75 -9.94
C ARG A 21 8.62 13.12 -10.02
N TYR A 22 8.15 12.84 -11.22
CA TYR A 22 6.87 12.17 -11.42
C TYR A 22 6.91 10.73 -10.86
N ALA A 23 8.01 10.01 -11.07
CA ALA A 23 8.18 8.68 -10.51
C ALA A 23 8.19 8.68 -8.97
N GLN A 24 8.72 9.74 -8.34
CA GLN A 24 8.69 9.91 -6.88
C GLN A 24 7.27 10.15 -6.31
N SER A 25 6.32 10.58 -7.16
CA SER A 25 4.93 10.76 -6.75
C SER A 25 4.09 9.47 -6.75
N LEU A 26 4.63 8.37 -7.26
CA LEU A 26 3.93 7.10 -7.29
C LEU A 26 3.57 6.62 -5.88
N PRO A 27 2.51 5.80 -5.73
CA PRO A 27 2.14 5.24 -4.43
C PRO A 27 3.27 4.38 -3.88
N GLN A 28 3.43 4.38 -2.57
CA GLN A 28 4.46 3.62 -1.86
C GLN A 28 3.86 2.96 -0.63
N LEU A 29 3.77 1.64 -0.63
CA LEU A 29 3.28 0.89 0.53
C LEU A 29 4.28 0.93 1.67
N ALA A 30 3.77 1.14 2.88
CA ALA A 30 4.51 1.00 4.13
C ALA A 30 3.73 0.15 5.13
N ILE A 31 4.44 -0.39 6.11
CA ILE A 31 3.89 -1.07 7.28
C ILE A 31 4.24 -0.18 8.48
N ASP A 32 3.24 0.58 8.96
CA ASP A 32 3.46 1.61 9.97
C ASP A 32 3.56 1.05 11.37
N LYS A 33 2.64 0.13 11.70
CA LYS A 33 2.50 -0.41 13.04
C LYS A 33 2.24 -1.90 12.97
N THR A 34 2.87 -2.62 13.87
CA THR A 34 2.63 -4.03 14.13
C THR A 34 2.44 -4.24 15.62
N ASN A 35 1.50 -5.06 16.00
CA ASN A 35 1.29 -5.44 17.38
C ASN A 35 0.96 -6.92 17.47
N VAL A 36 1.52 -7.58 18.48
CA VAL A 36 1.23 -8.97 18.81
C VAL A 36 0.72 -9.02 20.25
N ASN A 37 -0.46 -9.58 20.42
CA ASN A 37 -1.08 -9.76 21.73
C ASN A 37 -1.42 -11.24 21.94
N TRP A 38 -0.88 -11.84 23.01
CA TRP A 38 -1.16 -13.22 23.37
C TRP A 38 -2.47 -13.32 24.16
N LEU A 39 -3.43 -14.07 23.63
CA LEU A 39 -4.73 -14.32 24.25
C LEU A 39 -4.77 -15.64 25.02
N GLY A 40 -3.74 -16.48 24.86
CA GLY A 40 -3.61 -17.78 25.49
C GLY A 40 -2.20 -18.35 25.33
N ALA A 41 -2.03 -19.61 25.67
CA ALA A 41 -0.70 -20.26 25.60
C ALA A 41 -0.16 -20.37 24.18
N ASP A 42 -1.04 -20.60 23.21
CA ASP A 42 -0.73 -20.84 21.80
C ASP A 42 -1.60 -19.99 20.84
N LEU A 43 -2.32 -19.00 21.37
CA LEU A 43 -3.22 -18.15 20.62
C LEU A 43 -2.73 -16.71 20.63
N ALA A 44 -2.35 -16.20 19.46
CA ALA A 44 -1.86 -14.84 19.28
C ALA A 44 -2.77 -14.04 18.35
N GLU A 45 -3.02 -12.79 18.72
CA GLU A 45 -3.61 -11.77 17.87
C GLU A 45 -2.50 -10.94 17.24
N VAL A 46 -2.46 -10.89 15.92
CA VAL A 46 -1.50 -10.11 15.14
C VAL A 46 -2.27 -8.97 14.46
N THR A 47 -1.90 -7.74 14.78
CA THR A 47 -2.48 -6.54 14.17
C THR A 47 -1.40 -5.81 13.37
N VAL A 48 -1.73 -5.38 12.16
CA VAL A 48 -0.84 -4.59 11.31
C VAL A 48 -1.59 -3.44 10.66
N THR A 49 -0.94 -2.27 10.60
CA THR A 49 -1.45 -1.11 9.87
C THR A 49 -0.59 -0.90 8.63
N ILE A 50 -1.25 -0.91 7.48
CA ILE A 50 -0.66 -0.65 6.16
C ILE A 50 -1.05 0.76 5.75
N SER A 51 -0.08 1.53 5.23
CA SER A 51 -0.27 2.87 4.69
C SER A 51 0.20 2.98 3.26
N ASN A 52 -0.21 4.07 2.62
CA ASN A 52 0.38 4.56 1.38
C ASN A 52 1.09 5.89 1.65
N ASP A 53 2.41 5.86 1.72
CA ASP A 53 3.26 7.03 1.96
C ASP A 53 3.56 7.81 0.67
N GLY A 54 3.04 7.35 -0.47
CA GLY A 54 3.17 8.04 -1.75
C GLY A 54 2.17 9.18 -1.92
N TYR A 55 2.44 10.05 -2.89
CA TYR A 55 1.53 11.15 -3.23
C TYR A 55 0.27 10.67 -3.94
N LEU A 56 0.39 9.76 -4.91
CA LEU A 56 -0.73 9.22 -5.67
C LEU A 56 -1.38 8.03 -4.94
N PRO A 57 -2.70 7.80 -5.16
CA PRO A 57 -3.39 6.63 -4.63
C PRO A 57 -2.91 5.33 -5.29
N THR A 58 -3.12 4.19 -4.63
CA THR A 58 -2.71 2.87 -5.16
C THR A 58 -3.38 2.50 -6.47
N TYR A 59 -4.56 3.05 -6.76
CA TYR A 59 -5.26 2.86 -8.02
C TYR A 59 -4.81 3.82 -9.14
N LEU A 60 -3.96 4.81 -8.84
CA LEU A 60 -3.38 5.86 -9.69
C LEU A 60 -4.41 6.85 -10.28
N SER A 61 -5.47 6.39 -10.93
CA SER A 61 -6.47 7.25 -11.55
C SER A 61 -7.89 6.67 -11.41
N ARG A 62 -8.89 7.55 -11.50
CA ARG A 62 -10.29 7.15 -11.51
C ARG A 62 -10.62 6.22 -12.68
N GLU A 63 -10.01 6.47 -13.83
CA GLU A 63 -10.20 5.66 -15.03
C GLU A 63 -9.73 4.23 -14.83
N ALA A 64 -8.64 4.02 -14.07
CA ALA A 64 -8.16 2.69 -13.73
C ALA A 64 -9.19 1.89 -12.92
N LYS A 65 -9.93 2.56 -12.01
CA LYS A 65 -11.05 1.94 -11.29
C LYS A 65 -12.21 1.62 -12.21
N LEU A 66 -12.62 2.57 -13.06
CA LEU A 66 -13.75 2.40 -13.98
C LEU A 66 -13.51 1.27 -14.99
N LEU A 67 -12.27 1.13 -15.47
CA LEU A 67 -11.85 0.09 -16.40
C LEU A 67 -11.53 -1.25 -15.71
N GLY A 68 -11.60 -1.33 -14.39
CA GLY A 68 -11.27 -2.55 -13.63
C GLY A 68 -9.79 -2.97 -13.73
N THR A 69 -8.89 -2.05 -14.09
CA THR A 69 -7.44 -2.31 -14.20
C THR A 69 -6.70 -2.03 -12.90
N ALA A 70 -7.33 -1.33 -11.96
CA ALA A 70 -6.81 -1.15 -10.61
C ALA A 70 -6.73 -2.52 -9.90
N ARG A 71 -5.57 -2.80 -9.29
CA ARG A 71 -5.36 -4.02 -8.52
C ARG A 71 -5.44 -3.69 -7.05
N PRO A 72 -6.16 -4.49 -6.23
CA PRO A 72 -6.20 -4.28 -4.79
C PRO A 72 -4.83 -4.50 -4.16
N VAL A 73 -4.62 -3.88 -3.00
CA VAL A 73 -3.47 -4.18 -2.15
C VAL A 73 -3.69 -5.55 -1.52
N LYS A 74 -2.72 -6.44 -1.67
CA LYS A 74 -2.71 -7.77 -1.06
C LYS A 74 -1.76 -7.79 0.12
N VAL A 75 -2.23 -8.31 1.24
CA VAL A 75 -1.42 -8.49 2.44
C VAL A 75 -1.39 -9.96 2.80
N SER A 76 -0.19 -10.52 2.88
CA SER A 76 0.02 -11.92 3.25
C SER A 76 0.71 -12.04 4.60
N LEU A 77 0.27 -13.00 5.39
CA LEU A 77 0.89 -13.42 6.63
C LEU A 77 1.39 -14.87 6.45
N GLN A 78 2.70 -15.06 6.59
CA GLN A 78 3.36 -16.36 6.40
C GLN A 78 4.35 -16.61 7.54
N GLY A 79 4.70 -17.88 7.76
CA GLY A 79 5.70 -18.27 8.75
C GLY A 79 5.30 -19.49 9.54
N GLN A 80 5.78 -19.59 10.78
CA GLN A 80 5.57 -20.75 11.67
C GLN A 80 4.19 -20.69 12.36
N ILE A 81 3.13 -20.66 11.56
CA ILE A 81 1.74 -20.62 11.99
C ILE A 81 1.15 -22.03 11.85
N GLN A 82 0.51 -22.53 12.92
CA GLN A 82 -0.16 -23.83 12.89
C GLN A 82 -1.52 -23.75 12.21
N SER A 83 -2.31 -22.72 12.54
CA SER A 83 -3.61 -22.48 11.94
C SER A 83 -4.04 -21.01 12.06
N PHE A 84 -4.91 -20.58 11.16
CA PHE A 84 -5.63 -19.31 11.23
C PHE A 84 -7.00 -19.58 11.89
N ILE A 85 -7.24 -18.99 13.05
CA ILE A 85 -8.54 -19.07 13.73
C ILE A 85 -9.50 -18.01 13.16
N ALA A 86 -8.95 -16.81 12.88
CA ALA A 86 -9.65 -15.75 12.16
C ALA A 86 -8.69 -15.04 11.21
N GLY A 87 -9.22 -14.65 10.05
CA GLY A 87 -8.44 -14.14 8.94
C GLY A 87 -7.96 -15.27 8.01
N GLN A 88 -7.30 -14.88 6.94
CA GLN A 88 -6.74 -15.79 5.93
C GLN A 88 -5.27 -15.44 5.70
N ALA A 89 -4.49 -16.40 5.20
CA ALA A 89 -3.07 -16.20 4.88
C ALA A 89 -2.83 -15.03 3.91
N ILE A 90 -3.79 -14.72 3.04
CA ILE A 90 -3.77 -13.59 2.11
C ILE A 90 -5.09 -12.85 2.25
N LEU A 91 -5.03 -11.54 2.47
CA LEU A 91 -6.16 -10.63 2.53
C LEU A 91 -6.01 -9.54 1.46
N GLU A 92 -7.11 -9.16 0.85
CA GLU A 92 -7.19 -8.00 -0.04
C GLU A 92 -7.86 -6.85 0.73
N ILE A 93 -7.18 -5.70 0.81
CA ILE A 93 -7.67 -4.55 1.59
C ILE A 93 -8.23 -3.41 0.72
N GLY A 94 -8.38 -3.66 -0.58
CA GLY A 94 -8.84 -2.64 -1.51
C GLY A 94 -7.75 -1.61 -1.84
N ASP A 95 -8.19 -0.38 -2.07
CA ASP A 95 -7.31 0.72 -2.43
C ASP A 95 -6.95 1.58 -1.21
N LEU A 96 -5.78 2.22 -1.26
CA LEU A 96 -5.36 3.24 -0.32
C LEU A 96 -5.20 4.58 -1.06
N GLU A 97 -5.71 5.66 -0.47
CA GLU A 97 -5.41 7.02 -0.93
C GLU A 97 -3.95 7.37 -0.70
N GLY A 98 -3.45 8.36 -1.44
CA GLY A 98 -2.17 9.00 -1.20
C GLY A 98 -2.36 10.42 -0.67
N TYR A 99 -1.26 11.13 -0.43
CA TYR A 99 -1.32 12.53 0.02
C TYR A 99 -2.03 13.49 -0.94
N SER A 100 -2.19 13.12 -2.22
CA SER A 100 -3.02 13.87 -3.17
C SER A 100 -4.50 13.90 -2.78
N GLY A 101 -4.97 12.91 -2.02
CA GLY A 101 -6.35 12.81 -1.53
C GLY A 101 -6.63 13.69 -0.31
N VAL A 102 -5.61 13.99 0.49
CA VAL A 102 -5.76 14.75 1.75
C VAL A 102 -6.23 16.19 1.52
N ASN A 103 -5.88 16.78 0.37
CA ASN A 103 -6.28 18.14 -0.02
C ASN A 103 -7.58 18.20 -0.83
N ALA A 104 -8.42 17.20 -0.76
CA ALA A 104 -9.66 17.11 -1.54
C ALA A 104 -10.70 18.18 -1.18
N GLU A 105 -10.53 18.93 -0.09
CA GLU A 105 -11.36 20.11 0.23
C GLU A 105 -11.33 21.19 -0.85
N TYR A 106 -10.29 21.24 -1.67
CA TYR A 106 -10.17 22.17 -2.81
C TYR A 106 -10.78 21.66 -4.12
N ARG A 107 -11.28 20.44 -4.18
CA ARG A 107 -11.99 19.90 -5.35
C ARG A 107 -13.47 20.27 -5.34
N SER A 108 -13.77 21.55 -5.23
CA SER A 108 -15.11 22.07 -5.00
C SER A 108 -16.03 22.09 -6.23
N CYS A 109 -15.75 21.44 -7.33
CA CYS A 109 -16.65 21.50 -8.48
C CYS A 109 -17.21 20.17 -8.99
N GLU A 110 -16.90 19.06 -8.37
CA GLU A 110 -17.65 17.83 -8.63
C GLU A 110 -17.88 17.07 -7.33
N VAL A 111 -19.12 17.11 -6.86
CA VAL A 111 -19.63 16.23 -5.83
C VAL A 111 -19.57 14.81 -6.36
N THR A 112 -18.44 14.17 -6.20
CA THR A 112 -18.37 12.73 -6.37
C THR A 112 -18.77 12.11 -5.04
N THR A 113 -19.98 11.60 -4.97
CA THR A 113 -20.52 10.76 -3.89
C THR A 113 -19.81 9.42 -3.78
N GLY A 114 -18.51 9.36 -4.08
CA GLY A 114 -17.69 8.18 -3.90
C GLY A 114 -16.96 8.28 -2.55
N ALA A 115 -17.16 7.33 -1.66
CA ALA A 115 -16.35 7.21 -0.47
C ALA A 115 -14.86 7.19 -0.86
N HIS A 116 -14.08 8.13 -0.31
CA HIS A 116 -12.64 8.13 -0.49
C HIS A 116 -12.06 6.87 0.16
N ALA A 117 -11.12 6.23 -0.49
CA ALA A 117 -10.39 5.15 0.14
C ALA A 117 -9.56 5.72 1.32
N PRO A 118 -9.35 4.95 2.39
CA PRO A 118 -8.57 5.42 3.53
C PRO A 118 -7.08 5.53 3.15
N LEU A 119 -6.35 6.40 3.86
CA LEU A 119 -4.87 6.47 3.76
C LEU A 119 -4.19 5.24 4.36
N THR A 120 -4.83 4.66 5.37
CA THR A 120 -4.32 3.50 6.12
C THR A 120 -5.40 2.45 6.27
N HIS A 121 -4.98 1.20 6.37
CA HIS A 121 -5.87 0.08 6.67
C HIS A 121 -5.27 -0.80 7.74
N THR A 122 -6.06 -1.12 8.78
CA THR A 122 -5.62 -2.01 9.85
C THR A 122 -6.21 -3.39 9.66
N LEU A 123 -5.33 -4.39 9.62
CA LEU A 123 -5.65 -5.80 9.54
C LEU A 123 -5.43 -6.49 10.87
N ARG A 124 -6.21 -7.53 11.09
CA ARG A 124 -6.14 -8.34 12.30
C ARG A 124 -6.27 -9.81 11.95
N TRP A 125 -5.35 -10.60 12.46
CA TRP A 125 -5.39 -12.06 12.42
C TRP A 125 -5.43 -12.63 13.83
N LEU A 126 -6.13 -13.72 13.97
CA LEU A 126 -6.06 -14.59 15.14
C LEU A 126 -5.44 -15.91 14.71
N VAL A 127 -4.25 -16.18 15.20
CA VAL A 127 -3.44 -17.32 14.76
C VAL A 127 -3.08 -18.22 15.93
N GLN A 128 -3.04 -19.51 15.66
CA GLN A 128 -2.47 -20.49 16.55
C GLN A 128 -0.99 -20.66 16.21
N ALA A 129 -0.11 -20.38 17.17
CA ALA A 129 1.33 -20.43 17.00
C ALA A 129 2.02 -20.65 18.35
N ARG A 130 3.28 -21.09 18.33
CA ARG A 130 4.11 -21.17 19.54
C ARG A 130 4.78 -19.83 19.81
N LYS A 131 5.01 -19.52 21.08
CA LYS A 131 5.86 -18.38 21.44
C LYS A 131 7.26 -18.55 20.87
N GLY A 132 7.79 -17.47 20.27
CA GLY A 132 9.05 -17.51 19.53
C GLY A 132 8.91 -17.89 18.05
N ALA A 133 7.69 -18.13 17.55
CA ALA A 133 7.47 -18.42 16.13
C ALA A 133 7.78 -17.21 15.26
N GLU A 134 8.53 -17.42 14.21
CA GLU A 134 8.84 -16.37 13.23
C GLU A 134 7.72 -16.26 12.18
N ILE A 135 7.26 -15.04 11.97
CA ILE A 135 6.27 -14.72 10.94
C ILE A 135 6.76 -13.57 10.05
N THR A 136 6.28 -13.54 8.83
CA THR A 136 6.55 -12.48 7.85
C THR A 136 5.24 -11.94 7.32
N ILE A 137 5.05 -10.64 7.41
CA ILE A 137 3.93 -9.93 6.81
C ILE A 137 4.45 -9.21 5.58
N THR A 138 3.78 -9.39 4.46
CA THR A 138 4.12 -8.74 3.19
C THR A 138 2.89 -8.04 2.65
N ALA A 139 2.96 -6.73 2.46
CA ALA A 139 2.01 -5.95 1.69
C ALA A 139 2.54 -5.75 0.27
N PHE A 140 1.71 -5.94 -0.74
CA PHE A 140 2.11 -5.85 -2.15
C PHE A 140 1.00 -5.27 -3.02
N GLN A 141 1.41 -4.38 -3.91
CA GLN A 141 0.57 -3.87 -5.00
C GLN A 141 1.48 -3.49 -6.18
N PRO A 142 1.15 -3.86 -7.44
CA PRO A 142 2.05 -3.71 -8.57
C PRO A 142 2.58 -2.29 -8.83
N LYS A 143 1.82 -1.25 -8.48
CA LYS A 143 2.20 0.17 -8.68
C LYS A 143 2.77 0.82 -7.43
N ALA A 144 2.43 0.28 -6.25
CA ALA A 144 2.85 0.82 -4.96
C ALA A 144 4.02 0.02 -4.32
N GLY A 145 4.50 -1.02 -5.01
CA GLY A 145 5.63 -1.80 -4.56
C GLY A 145 5.30 -2.82 -3.49
N ARG A 146 6.30 -3.11 -2.66
CA ARG A 146 6.25 -4.14 -1.61
C ARG A 146 6.79 -3.59 -0.30
N ALA A 147 6.05 -3.79 0.78
CA ALA A 147 6.52 -3.59 2.15
C ALA A 147 6.56 -4.96 2.88
N VAL A 148 7.61 -5.19 3.65
CA VAL A 148 7.82 -6.47 4.37
C VAL A 148 8.27 -6.19 5.78
N VAL A 149 7.68 -6.90 6.74
CA VAL A 149 8.12 -6.93 8.14
C VAL A 149 8.22 -8.36 8.62
N LYS A 150 9.27 -8.64 9.38
CA LYS A 150 9.45 -9.92 10.11
C LYS A 150 9.22 -9.68 11.58
N LEU A 151 8.47 -10.55 12.21
CA LEU A 151 8.11 -10.49 13.61
C LEU A 151 8.38 -11.84 14.26
N VAL A 152 8.64 -11.81 15.54
CA VAL A 152 8.69 -12.99 16.40
C VAL A 152 7.48 -12.91 17.33
N LEU A 153 6.65 -13.95 17.30
CA LEU A 153 5.46 -14.09 18.14
C LEU A 153 5.79 -14.44 19.58
#